data_1679437a3cb3522d38c0793c0c429f90
#
_entry.id   1679437a3cb3522d38c0793c0c429f90
#
_cell.length_a   1.000
_cell.length_b   1.000
_cell.length_c   1.000
_cell.angle_alpha   90.00
_cell.angle_beta   90.00
_cell.angle_gamma   90.00
#
_symmetry.space_group_name_H-M   'P 1'
#
loop_
_entity.id
_entity.type
_entity.pdbx_description
1 polymer ?
#
loop_
_entity_poly.entity_id
_entity_poly.type
_entity_poly.pdbx_seq_one_letter_code
_entity_poly.pdbx_strand_id
1 'polypeptide(L)' 'MSKMRLTVERLKEMRAKWSHNKPRLAACRREVKAKGLAGDDRWFYIEDCMGKT' A
#
# COMPACT_ATOMS: atom_id res chain seq x y z
N MET A 1 -12.45 10.90 13.22
CA MET A 1 -12.02 9.86 12.74
C MET A 1 -10.71 9.37 13.19
N SER A 2 -10.59 8.23 13.32
CA SER A 2 -9.41 7.74 13.86
C SER A 2 -8.30 7.78 12.90
N LYS A 3 -7.11 8.02 13.35
CA LYS A 3 -6.03 7.95 12.56
C LYS A 3 -5.51 6.64 12.56
N MET A 4 -5.34 6.05 11.43
CA MET A 4 -4.77 4.78 11.32
C MET A 4 -3.30 4.90 11.39
N ARG A 5 -2.70 4.21 12.30
CA ARG A 5 -1.29 4.16 12.37
C ARG A 5 -0.82 2.87 11.79
N LEU A 6 0.17 2.90 10.92
CA LEU A 6 0.75 1.70 10.39
C LEU A 6 1.81 1.19 11.32
N THR A 7 1.57 0.02 11.87
CA THR A 7 2.57 -0.63 12.70
C THR A 7 3.36 -1.59 11.82
N VAL A 8 4.49 -2.04 12.33
CA VAL A 8 5.32 -2.98 11.59
C VAL A 8 4.55 -4.25 11.30
N GLU A 9 3.78 -4.72 12.29
CA GLU A 9 3.03 -5.95 12.11
C GLU A 9 1.96 -5.80 11.05
N ARG A 10 1.26 -4.68 11.07
CA ARG A 10 0.24 -4.43 10.09
C ARG A 10 0.84 -4.36 8.71
N LEU A 11 1.97 -3.69 8.58
CA LEU A 11 2.62 -3.55 7.29
C LEU A 11 3.07 -4.91 6.78
N LYS A 12 3.56 -5.77 7.65
CA LYS A 12 3.96 -7.09 7.24
C LYS A 12 2.79 -7.88 6.68
N GLU A 13 1.64 -7.78 7.32
CA GLU A 13 0.45 -8.47 6.84
C GLU A 13 0.03 -7.94 5.48
N MET A 14 0.06 -6.64 5.32
CA MET A 14 -0.32 -6.03 4.06
C MET A 14 0.61 -6.48 2.94
N ARG A 15 1.91 -6.49 3.21
CA ARG A 15 2.87 -6.89 2.19
C ARG A 15 2.73 -8.36 1.83
N ALA A 16 2.40 -9.18 2.80
CA ALA A 16 2.18 -10.60 2.53
C ALA A 16 0.98 -10.78 1.61
N LYS A 17 -0.08 -10.03 1.86
CA LYS A 17 -1.25 -10.10 1.00
C LYS A 17 -0.91 -9.61 -0.41
N TRP A 18 -0.16 -8.55 -0.50
CA TRP A 18 0.17 -7.98 -1.80
C TRP A 18 1.06 -8.92 -2.61
N SER A 19 1.84 -9.75 -1.95
CA SER A 19 2.74 -10.62 -2.68
C SER A 19 2.00 -11.64 -3.55
N HIS A 20 0.71 -11.82 -3.31
CA HIS A 20 -0.08 -12.71 -4.12
C HIS A 20 -0.47 -12.06 -5.46
N ASN A 21 -0.29 -10.76 -5.58
CA ASN A 21 -0.64 -10.08 -6.81
C ASN A 21 0.46 -9.09 -7.16
N LYS A 22 1.61 -9.63 -7.48
CA LYS A 22 2.79 -8.81 -7.74
C LYS A 22 2.63 -7.84 -8.90
N PRO A 23 2.03 -8.23 -10.01
CA PRO A 23 1.87 -7.27 -11.11
C PRO A 23 1.05 -6.05 -10.71
N ARG A 24 -0.01 -6.28 -9.94
CA ARG A 24 -0.82 -5.16 -9.51
C ARG A 24 -0.07 -4.30 -8.51
N LEU A 25 0.69 -4.94 -7.63
CA LEU A 25 1.49 -4.21 -6.67
C LEU A 25 2.48 -3.29 -7.38
N ALA A 26 3.12 -3.80 -8.42
CA ALA A 26 4.07 -2.99 -9.16
C ALA A 26 3.39 -1.79 -9.78
N ALA A 27 2.19 -1.96 -10.31
CA ALA A 27 1.44 -0.85 -10.89
C ALA A 27 1.08 0.18 -9.83
N CYS A 28 0.64 -0.28 -8.66
CA CYS A 28 0.29 0.63 -7.57
C CYS A 28 1.49 1.41 -7.10
N ARG A 29 2.64 0.76 -7.02
CA ARG A 29 3.86 1.43 -6.59
C ARG A 29 4.30 2.48 -7.60
N ARG A 30 4.07 2.21 -8.87
CA ARG A 30 4.41 3.16 -9.90
C ARG A 30 3.57 4.41 -9.74
N GLU A 31 2.29 4.25 -9.43
CA GLU A 31 1.41 5.39 -9.23
C GLU A 31 1.82 6.19 -8.01
N VAL A 32 2.24 5.52 -6.96
CA VAL A 32 2.71 6.20 -5.77
C VAL A 32 3.89 7.08 -6.12
N LYS A 33 4.80 6.56 -6.92
CA LYS A 33 5.97 7.31 -7.31
C LYS A 33 5.57 8.51 -8.17
N ALA A 34 4.64 8.31 -9.07
CA ALA A 34 4.20 9.38 -9.94
C ALA A 34 3.51 10.49 -9.16
N LYS A 35 2.82 10.14 -8.09
CA LYS A 35 2.15 11.12 -7.27
C LYS A 35 3.04 11.74 -6.22
N GLY A 36 4.23 11.21 -6.04
CA GLY A 36 5.16 11.76 -5.06
C GLY A 36 4.77 11.49 -3.62
N LEU A 37 4.03 10.43 -3.38
CA LEU A 37 3.63 10.11 -2.03
C LEU A 37 4.78 9.54 -1.23
N ALA A 38 4.74 9.78 0.06
CA ALA A 38 5.82 9.31 0.93
C ALA A 38 5.26 8.97 2.29
N GLY A 39 6.03 8.24 3.06
CA GLY A 39 5.64 7.87 4.41
C GLY A 39 4.44 6.96 4.41
N ASP A 40 3.57 7.14 5.39
CA ASP A 40 2.42 6.26 5.53
C ASP A 40 1.41 6.47 4.41
N ASP A 41 1.38 7.65 3.82
CA ASP A 41 0.46 7.90 2.71
C ASP A 41 0.71 6.93 1.57
N ARG A 42 1.96 6.59 1.35
CA ARG A 42 2.32 5.67 0.30
C ARG A 42 1.69 4.30 0.54
N TRP A 43 1.78 3.82 1.78
CA TRP A 43 1.24 2.52 2.11
C TRP A 43 -0.27 2.50 2.05
N PHE A 44 -0.91 3.57 2.50
CA PHE A 44 -2.36 3.65 2.45
C PHE A 44 -2.86 3.70 1.01
N TYR A 45 -2.14 4.39 0.15
CA TYR A 45 -2.51 4.44 -1.25
C TYR A 45 -2.42 3.06 -1.89
N ILE A 46 -1.33 2.34 -1.59
CA ILE A 46 -1.16 1.01 -2.15
C ILE A 46 -2.23 0.08 -1.62
N GLU A 47 -2.56 0.18 -0.35
CA GLU A 47 -3.59 -0.67 0.23
C GLU A 47 -4.92 -0.44 -0.47
N ASP A 48 -5.28 0.80 -0.69
CA ASP A 48 -6.52 1.12 -1.37
C ASP A 48 -6.48 0.63 -2.81
N CYS A 49 -5.36 0.81 -3.47
CA CYS A 49 -5.17 0.38 -4.84
C CYS A 49 -5.30 -1.13 -4.97
N MET A 50 -4.67 -1.86 -4.06
CA MET A 50 -4.71 -3.32 -4.10
C MET A 50 -6.06 -3.85 -3.67
N GLY A 51 -6.72 -3.17 -2.78
CA GLY A 51 -7.99 -3.64 -2.25
C GLY A 51 -9.15 -3.45 -3.19
N LYS A 52 -8.97 -2.63 -4.21
CA LYS A 52 -10.06 -2.38 -5.13
C LYS A 52 -10.19 -3.38 -6.24
N THR A 53 -9.43 -4.41 -6.21
CA THR A 53 -9.52 -5.40 -7.29
C THR A 53 -10.69 -6.35 -7.18
#